data_f46bb24886f9736df47f850506118bec
#
_entry.id   f46bb24886f9736df47f850506118bec
#
_cell.length_a   1.000
_cell.length_b   1.000
_cell.length_c   1.000
_cell.angle_alpha   90.00
_cell.angle_beta   90.00
_cell.angle_gamma   90.00
#
_symmetry.space_group_name_H-M   'P 1'
#
loop_
_entity.id
_entity.type
_entity.pdbx_description
1 polymer ?
#
loop_
_entity_poly.entity_id
_entity_poly.type
_entity_poly.pdbx_seq_one_letter_code
_entity_poly.pdbx_strand_id
1 'polypeptide(L)'
;MTDVILALQHAVEQAAATLGAAGVGAQVQEVPEGKPGDYGTPVAFTLAKALGRNPAVIAADIVAAIVLPDGVAGARAVGPYINFEIEPAAFVRAVSLAPREPAAKPLKVVVEHTSVNPNKEAHVGHLRNIVLGDATARILKAVGHEVEVQNYIDDTGRQAAESIFAVTYFNARYAAEGGRKYDHWLGELYVRLSAAKETDGEAIERGVTEVMHRLERGELRLEVERVLNAQLETYHALDVDYDLLVWESDIVQGGLLQRGLEVMEASPYVSRPETGKYAGALVMDVSEFLPGLEESSVVLVRSDGNAMYVAKDIGYQLWKAGIFEGLTFERYAVQPSGKPLYTSSPAGELHPDGRSFAHAAEIINVIDARQAHPQTIVRTALALSGTPEGRSAYDNSHHLAYEVVTLEGQAMSGRKGITLSIDEVAEEAARRARAVVQEKNPGLQDSERVARQVGIGALRFTMLKNEAKKVIDFRWEQALSLQGDSGPYVQYAHARACSILRAAAGEGVDLAAARAGADFAQLGALEVRLARVLRRYPEVVEQAAAALAPHQVVQYALDVATAWNSYYNHKDASGRPDTQVMRSGAGLREARLLLVDRVRATLAATLGLLGIAAPAEM
;
A
#
# COMPACT_ATOMS: atom_id res chain seq x y z
N MET A 1 -14.06 23.55 9.30
CA MET A 1 -13.99 24.55 8.21
C MET A 1 -13.88 23.78 6.92
N THR A 2 -14.73 24.02 5.95
CA THR A 2 -14.73 23.35 4.65
C THR A 2 -13.39 23.64 3.97
N ASP A 3 -12.82 22.66 3.27
CA ASP A 3 -11.62 22.86 2.45
C ASP A 3 -11.84 24.03 1.49
N VAL A 4 -10.88 24.94 1.39
CA VAL A 4 -11.00 26.15 0.58
C VAL A 4 -11.29 25.86 -0.89
N ILE A 5 -10.74 24.76 -1.44
CA ILE A 5 -11.02 24.34 -2.82
C ILE A 5 -12.47 23.88 -2.98
N LEU A 6 -12.96 23.02 -2.09
CA LEU A 6 -14.35 22.59 -2.11
C LEU A 6 -15.31 23.75 -1.92
N ALA A 7 -14.98 24.68 -1.02
CA ALA A 7 -15.77 25.89 -0.82
C ALA A 7 -15.80 26.77 -2.08
N LEU A 8 -14.64 26.93 -2.76
CA LEU A 8 -14.55 27.66 -4.02
C LEU A 8 -15.30 26.95 -5.15
N GLN A 9 -15.21 25.62 -5.27
CA GLN A 9 -15.97 24.83 -6.24
C GLN A 9 -17.48 25.08 -6.08
N HIS A 10 -18.00 24.92 -4.87
CA HIS A 10 -19.42 25.18 -4.55
C HIS A 10 -19.83 26.62 -4.85
N ALA A 11 -19.01 27.60 -4.49
CA ALA A 11 -19.31 29.01 -4.76
C ALA A 11 -19.38 29.30 -6.27
N VAL A 12 -18.46 28.72 -7.05
CA VAL A 12 -18.46 28.84 -8.52
C VAL A 12 -19.68 28.16 -9.12
N GLU A 13 -20.05 26.96 -8.66
CA GLU A 13 -21.22 26.21 -9.12
C GLU A 13 -22.54 26.96 -8.83
N GLN A 14 -22.64 27.55 -7.64
CA GLN A 14 -23.78 28.38 -7.27
C GLN A 14 -23.87 29.62 -8.17
N ALA A 15 -22.75 30.31 -8.39
CA ALA A 15 -22.71 31.46 -9.29
C ALA A 15 -23.06 31.07 -10.73
N ALA A 16 -22.55 29.95 -11.23
CA ALA A 16 -22.89 29.43 -12.56
C ALA A 16 -24.40 29.07 -12.69
N ALA A 17 -25.00 28.54 -11.63
CA ALA A 17 -26.43 28.25 -11.60
C ALA A 17 -27.29 29.51 -11.73
N THR A 18 -26.88 30.66 -11.16
CA THR A 18 -27.59 31.95 -11.34
C THR A 18 -27.56 32.45 -12.78
N LEU A 19 -26.58 32.00 -13.58
CA LEU A 19 -26.45 32.33 -15.01
C LEU A 19 -27.19 31.32 -15.91
N GLY A 20 -27.94 30.38 -15.34
CA GLY A 20 -28.71 29.37 -16.07
C GLY A 20 -27.95 28.09 -16.38
N ALA A 21 -26.81 27.85 -15.76
CA ALA A 21 -25.98 26.65 -15.95
C ALA A 21 -25.87 25.81 -14.67
N ALA A 22 -27.01 25.33 -14.18
CA ALA A 22 -27.04 24.43 -13.02
C ALA A 22 -26.47 23.04 -13.35
N GLY A 23 -25.79 22.41 -12.37
CA GLY A 23 -25.26 21.05 -12.47
C GLY A 23 -23.93 20.90 -13.21
N VAL A 24 -23.24 21.99 -13.49
CA VAL A 24 -21.88 21.97 -14.05
C VAL A 24 -20.87 21.92 -12.92
N GLY A 25 -20.11 20.86 -12.81
CA GLY A 25 -19.02 20.74 -11.84
C GLY A 25 -17.87 21.71 -12.15
N ALA A 26 -17.47 22.49 -11.15
CA ALA A 26 -16.35 23.40 -11.26
C ALA A 26 -15.07 22.75 -10.76
N GLN A 27 -14.05 22.64 -11.63
CA GLN A 27 -12.72 22.26 -11.20
C GLN A 27 -11.94 23.49 -10.75
N VAL A 28 -11.48 23.50 -9.51
CA VAL A 28 -10.61 24.54 -8.96
C VAL A 28 -9.24 23.92 -8.68
N GLN A 29 -8.18 24.56 -9.12
CA GLN A 29 -6.80 24.09 -8.99
C GLN A 29 -5.85 25.25 -8.62
N GLU A 30 -4.67 24.90 -8.14
CA GLU A 30 -3.63 25.89 -7.87
C GLU A 30 -3.20 26.60 -9.16
N VAL A 31 -3.02 27.92 -9.06
CA VAL A 31 -2.50 28.72 -10.17
C VAL A 31 -0.98 28.52 -10.25
N PRO A 32 -0.41 28.29 -11.45
CA PRO A 32 1.03 28.15 -11.61
C PRO A 32 1.82 29.36 -11.08
N GLU A 33 3.00 29.09 -10.52
CA GLU A 33 3.87 30.14 -9.97
C GLU A 33 4.14 31.26 -11.00
N GLY A 34 4.08 32.52 -10.56
CA GLY A 34 4.23 33.67 -11.42
C GLY A 34 2.97 34.14 -12.16
N LYS A 35 1.87 33.42 -12.03
CA LYS A 35 0.55 33.86 -12.52
C LYS A 35 -0.25 34.52 -11.39
N PRO A 36 -1.20 35.41 -11.70
CA PRO A 36 -1.98 36.12 -10.69
C PRO A 36 -3.02 35.23 -10.02
N GLY A 37 -3.10 35.26 -8.68
CA GLY A 37 -4.01 34.48 -7.84
C GLY A 37 -3.38 33.23 -7.27
N ASP A 38 -4.08 32.60 -6.34
CA ASP A 38 -3.65 31.40 -5.63
C ASP A 38 -4.30 30.15 -6.20
N TYR A 39 -5.60 30.26 -6.48
CA TYR A 39 -6.42 29.20 -7.09
C TYR A 39 -7.13 29.74 -8.32
N GLY A 40 -7.51 28.84 -9.24
CA GLY A 40 -8.22 29.23 -10.44
C GLY A 40 -9.10 28.13 -11.01
N THR A 41 -10.05 28.54 -11.83
CA THR A 41 -10.93 27.61 -12.55
C THR A 41 -11.08 27.98 -14.02
N PRO A 42 -11.03 27.01 -14.94
CA PRO A 42 -11.34 27.22 -16.36
C PRO A 42 -12.83 27.01 -16.67
N VAL A 43 -13.72 26.99 -15.68
CA VAL A 43 -15.14 26.63 -15.82
C VAL A 43 -15.88 27.39 -16.91
N ALA A 44 -15.48 28.66 -17.16
CA ALA A 44 -16.09 29.47 -18.19
C ALA A 44 -15.98 28.89 -19.61
N PHE A 45 -14.94 28.09 -19.90
CA PHE A 45 -14.84 27.36 -21.17
C PHE A 45 -15.90 26.25 -21.29
N THR A 46 -16.11 25.52 -20.19
CA THR A 46 -17.12 24.47 -20.15
C THR A 46 -18.53 25.04 -20.34
N LEU A 47 -18.77 26.20 -19.72
CA LEU A 47 -20.07 26.88 -19.79
C LEU A 47 -20.31 27.60 -21.12
N ALA A 48 -19.25 27.96 -21.86
CA ALA A 48 -19.37 28.71 -23.12
C ALA A 48 -20.26 28.01 -24.15
N LYS A 49 -20.12 26.69 -24.28
CA LYS A 49 -20.93 25.88 -25.20
C LYS A 49 -22.39 25.80 -24.76
N ALA A 50 -22.65 25.64 -23.47
CA ALA A 50 -24.00 25.51 -22.92
C ALA A 50 -24.77 26.84 -22.97
N LEU A 51 -24.09 27.96 -22.69
CA LEU A 51 -24.68 29.29 -22.64
C LEU A 51 -24.62 30.07 -23.98
N GLY A 52 -23.90 29.56 -24.99
CA GLY A 52 -23.73 30.24 -26.27
C GLY A 52 -23.04 31.60 -26.18
N ARG A 53 -22.16 31.82 -25.17
CA ARG A 53 -21.56 33.12 -24.82
C ARG A 53 -20.03 33.03 -24.80
N ASN A 54 -19.40 34.21 -24.93
CA ASN A 54 -17.93 34.30 -24.85
C ASN A 54 -17.43 33.92 -23.44
N PRO A 55 -16.45 32.97 -23.32
CA PRO A 55 -15.92 32.52 -22.03
C PRO A 55 -15.42 33.67 -21.12
N ALA A 56 -14.78 34.68 -21.67
CA ALA A 56 -14.28 35.83 -20.87
C ALA A 56 -15.43 36.64 -20.26
N VAL A 57 -16.56 36.76 -20.97
CA VAL A 57 -17.77 37.41 -20.45
C VAL A 57 -18.40 36.58 -19.35
N ILE A 58 -18.47 35.25 -19.55
CA ILE A 58 -18.99 34.32 -18.54
C ILE A 58 -18.12 34.37 -17.27
N ALA A 59 -16.80 34.40 -17.40
CA ALA A 59 -15.89 34.53 -16.27
C ALA A 59 -16.13 35.84 -15.47
N ALA A 60 -16.33 36.95 -16.17
CA ALA A 60 -16.64 38.25 -15.53
C ALA A 60 -18.00 38.22 -14.81
N ASP A 61 -19.03 37.60 -15.42
CA ASP A 61 -20.35 37.50 -14.82
C ASP A 61 -20.34 36.58 -13.57
N ILE A 62 -19.60 35.47 -13.62
CA ILE A 62 -19.41 34.60 -12.43
C ILE A 62 -18.73 35.36 -11.31
N VAL A 63 -17.67 36.11 -11.60
CA VAL A 63 -16.99 36.95 -10.60
C VAL A 63 -17.90 38.01 -9.99
N ALA A 64 -18.82 38.57 -10.78
CA ALA A 64 -19.81 39.51 -10.30
C ALA A 64 -20.91 38.90 -9.43
N ALA A 65 -21.23 37.64 -9.66
CA ALA A 65 -22.31 36.92 -8.97
C ALA A 65 -21.82 36.05 -7.79
N ILE A 66 -20.53 35.76 -7.71
CA ILE A 66 -19.99 34.81 -6.72
C ILE A 66 -20.02 35.41 -5.31
N VAL A 67 -20.49 34.60 -4.36
CA VAL A 67 -20.33 34.85 -2.93
C VAL A 67 -19.03 34.17 -2.49
N LEU A 68 -18.04 34.97 -2.11
CA LEU A 68 -16.74 34.45 -1.71
C LEU A 68 -16.85 33.66 -0.38
N PRO A 69 -16.30 32.45 -0.29
CA PRO A 69 -16.25 31.72 0.96
C PRO A 69 -15.25 32.34 1.94
N ASP A 70 -15.40 32.03 3.23
CA ASP A 70 -14.49 32.44 4.29
C ASP A 70 -13.04 32.06 3.96
N GLY A 71 -12.10 33.00 4.12
CA GLY A 71 -10.69 32.80 3.85
C GLY A 71 -10.28 33.08 2.39
N VAL A 72 -11.19 33.57 1.57
CA VAL A 72 -10.92 34.07 0.21
C VAL A 72 -11.00 35.57 0.19
N ALA A 73 -9.89 36.26 -0.12
CA ALA A 73 -9.78 37.70 -0.12
C ALA A 73 -10.40 38.34 -1.37
N GLY A 74 -10.41 37.64 -2.51
CA GLY A 74 -10.91 38.19 -3.76
C GLY A 74 -11.04 37.15 -4.87
N ALA A 75 -11.83 37.53 -5.90
CA ALA A 75 -11.91 36.81 -7.16
C ALA A 75 -11.77 37.80 -8.32
N ARG A 76 -11.10 37.37 -9.40
CA ARG A 76 -10.98 38.20 -10.62
C ARG A 76 -11.03 37.33 -11.88
N ALA A 77 -11.61 37.90 -12.93
CA ALA A 77 -11.53 37.31 -14.26
C ALA A 77 -10.20 37.69 -14.92
N VAL A 78 -9.48 36.67 -15.42
CA VAL A 78 -8.24 36.83 -16.19
C VAL A 78 -8.49 36.21 -17.57
N GLY A 79 -9.06 36.96 -18.48
CA GLY A 79 -9.64 36.45 -19.70
C GLY A 79 -10.76 35.42 -19.39
N PRO A 80 -10.70 34.19 -19.89
CA PRO A 80 -11.70 33.16 -19.62
C PRO A 80 -11.47 32.36 -18.30
N TYR A 81 -10.41 32.69 -17.54
CA TYR A 81 -10.12 32.08 -16.24
C TYR A 81 -10.66 32.95 -15.11
N ILE A 82 -11.10 32.30 -14.05
CA ILE A 82 -11.45 32.95 -12.78
C ILE A 82 -10.37 32.61 -11.77
N ASN A 83 -9.65 33.60 -11.27
CA ASN A 83 -8.61 33.40 -10.28
C ASN A 83 -9.03 33.99 -8.93
N PHE A 84 -8.67 33.28 -7.86
CA PHE A 84 -9.00 33.60 -6.48
C PHE A 84 -7.72 33.91 -5.70
N GLU A 85 -7.83 34.86 -4.79
CA GLU A 85 -6.79 35.22 -3.83
C GLU A 85 -7.24 34.76 -2.44
N ILE A 86 -6.41 33.98 -1.74
CA ILE A 86 -6.69 33.54 -0.36
C ILE A 86 -6.31 34.60 0.65
N GLU A 87 -6.99 34.63 1.79
CA GLU A 87 -6.54 35.36 2.95
C GLU A 87 -5.46 34.55 3.69
N PRO A 88 -4.20 34.97 3.73
CA PRO A 88 -3.10 34.18 4.27
C PRO A 88 -3.33 33.69 5.70
N ALA A 89 -3.80 34.54 6.60
CA ALA A 89 -4.02 34.19 8.00
C ALA A 89 -5.11 33.14 8.18
N ALA A 90 -6.25 33.30 7.51
CA ALA A 90 -7.35 32.34 7.56
C ALA A 90 -6.96 30.99 6.96
N PHE A 91 -6.23 31.01 5.85
CA PHE A 91 -5.74 29.80 5.19
C PHE A 91 -4.79 28.98 6.07
N VAL A 92 -3.72 29.62 6.60
CA VAL A 92 -2.77 28.90 7.45
C VAL A 92 -3.42 28.44 8.74
N ARG A 93 -4.34 29.24 9.30
CA ARG A 93 -5.14 28.84 10.47
C ARG A 93 -5.97 27.58 10.18
N ALA A 94 -6.66 27.55 9.05
CA ALA A 94 -7.48 26.40 8.66
C ALA A 94 -6.65 25.13 8.52
N VAL A 95 -5.52 25.20 7.81
CA VAL A 95 -4.60 24.06 7.63
C VAL A 95 -4.02 23.57 8.96
N SER A 96 -3.67 24.51 9.85
CA SER A 96 -3.04 24.18 11.14
C SER A 96 -4.01 23.61 12.17
N LEU A 97 -5.27 24.08 12.21
CA LEU A 97 -6.21 23.77 13.29
C LEU A 97 -7.30 22.76 12.95
N ALA A 98 -7.76 22.74 11.71
CA ALA A 98 -8.87 21.92 11.26
C ALA A 98 -8.61 21.32 9.87
N PRO A 99 -7.60 20.43 9.73
CA PRO A 99 -7.31 19.79 8.47
C PRO A 99 -8.48 18.91 8.01
N ARG A 100 -8.65 18.82 6.70
CA ARG A 100 -9.53 17.82 6.11
C ARG A 100 -8.88 16.43 6.22
N GLU A 101 -9.66 15.42 6.56
CA GLU A 101 -9.23 14.03 6.52
C GLU A 101 -9.54 13.42 5.15
N PRO A 102 -8.71 12.48 4.66
CA PRO A 102 -9.00 11.77 3.44
C PRO A 102 -10.26 10.91 3.60
N ALA A 103 -11.07 10.83 2.55
CA ALA A 103 -12.31 10.05 2.59
C ALA A 103 -12.69 9.53 1.20
N ALA A 104 -13.27 8.33 1.18
CA ALA A 104 -13.91 7.76 0.00
C ALA A 104 -15.29 7.19 0.38
N LYS A 105 -16.06 6.75 -0.62
CA LYS A 105 -17.26 5.94 -0.35
C LYS A 105 -16.78 4.60 0.21
N PRO A 106 -17.22 4.19 1.42
CA PRO A 106 -16.77 2.95 2.04
C PRO A 106 -17.12 1.73 1.17
N LEU A 107 -16.13 0.85 0.99
CA LEU A 107 -16.25 -0.43 0.31
C LEU A 107 -15.59 -1.49 1.19
N LYS A 108 -16.03 -2.76 1.07
CA LYS A 108 -15.26 -3.89 1.56
C LYS A 108 -14.23 -4.28 0.49
N VAL A 109 -12.95 -4.30 0.87
CA VAL A 109 -11.82 -4.57 -0.03
C VAL A 109 -11.01 -5.72 0.52
N VAL A 110 -10.70 -6.72 -0.32
CA VAL A 110 -9.71 -7.75 0.00
C VAL A 110 -8.39 -7.38 -0.66
N VAL A 111 -7.33 -7.32 0.13
CA VAL A 111 -5.94 -7.17 -0.35
C VAL A 111 -5.19 -8.46 -0.03
N GLU A 112 -4.92 -9.24 -1.07
CA GLU A 112 -4.07 -10.42 -0.96
C GLU A 112 -2.63 -10.06 -1.31
N HIS A 113 -1.71 -10.32 -0.40
CA HIS A 113 -0.29 -10.09 -0.62
C HIS A 113 0.57 -11.07 0.17
N THR A 114 1.88 -10.95 0.00
CA THR A 114 2.90 -11.84 0.56
C THR A 114 2.93 -13.15 -0.19
N SER A 115 2.04 -14.10 0.09
CA SER A 115 1.87 -15.38 -0.64
C SER A 115 3.21 -16.05 -0.94
N VAL A 116 4.11 -16.08 0.07
CA VAL A 116 5.44 -16.68 -0.03
C VAL A 116 5.33 -18.16 0.31
N ASN A 117 5.86 -19.03 -0.56
CA ASN A 117 5.85 -20.47 -0.33
C ASN A 117 6.49 -20.82 1.01
N PRO A 118 5.83 -21.65 1.84
CA PRO A 118 6.33 -22.02 3.17
C PRO A 118 7.39 -23.13 3.06
N ASN A 119 8.51 -22.83 2.40
CA ASN A 119 9.57 -23.79 2.13
C ASN A 119 10.94 -23.38 2.66
N LYS A 120 11.15 -22.10 2.91
CA LYS A 120 12.37 -21.49 3.43
C LYS A 120 12.14 -20.06 3.86
N GLU A 121 13.22 -19.36 4.27
CA GLU A 121 13.19 -17.95 4.62
C GLU A 121 12.74 -17.07 3.45
N ALA A 122 12.02 -15.99 3.76
CA ALA A 122 11.67 -14.97 2.78
C ALA A 122 12.90 -14.13 2.40
N HIS A 123 13.08 -13.88 1.10
CA HIS A 123 14.21 -13.10 0.59
C HIS A 123 13.79 -11.69 0.14
N VAL A 124 14.76 -10.82 -0.10
CA VAL A 124 14.58 -9.40 -0.48
C VAL A 124 13.66 -9.23 -1.71
N GLY A 125 13.59 -10.22 -2.63
CA GLY A 125 12.63 -10.19 -3.74
C GLY A 125 11.17 -10.23 -3.26
N HIS A 126 10.87 -10.91 -2.14
CA HIS A 126 9.56 -10.93 -1.53
C HIS A 126 9.24 -9.63 -0.75
N LEU A 127 10.28 -8.94 -0.25
CA LEU A 127 10.11 -7.71 0.52
C LEU A 127 9.26 -6.68 -0.22
N ARG A 128 9.43 -6.56 -1.54
CA ARG A 128 8.66 -5.62 -2.35
C ARG A 128 7.16 -5.93 -2.34
N ASN A 129 6.80 -7.20 -2.54
CA ASN A 129 5.42 -7.66 -2.46
C ASN A 129 4.79 -7.31 -1.10
N ILE A 130 5.47 -7.73 -0.03
CA ILE A 130 5.03 -7.57 1.36
C ILE A 130 4.76 -6.09 1.67
N VAL A 131 5.73 -5.24 1.35
CA VAL A 131 5.67 -3.80 1.67
C VAL A 131 4.65 -3.07 0.78
N LEU A 132 4.55 -3.43 -0.51
CA LEU A 132 3.59 -2.85 -1.44
C LEU A 132 2.15 -3.18 -1.04
N GLY A 133 1.89 -4.43 -0.68
CA GLY A 133 0.57 -4.89 -0.24
C GLY A 133 0.14 -4.23 1.07
N ASP A 134 1.01 -4.22 2.08
CA ASP A 134 0.75 -3.59 3.36
C ASP A 134 0.49 -2.07 3.22
N ALA A 135 1.32 -1.35 2.46
CA ALA A 135 1.12 0.08 2.24
C ALA A 135 -0.20 0.37 1.48
N THR A 136 -0.55 -0.46 0.48
CA THR A 136 -1.83 -0.35 -0.22
C THR A 136 -3.01 -0.55 0.74
N ALA A 137 -2.95 -1.58 1.59
CA ALA A 137 -3.99 -1.83 2.59
C ALA A 137 -4.13 -0.68 3.60
N ARG A 138 -3.01 -0.10 4.08
CA ARG A 138 -3.02 1.05 4.99
C ARG A 138 -3.62 2.30 4.34
N ILE A 139 -3.30 2.58 3.08
CA ILE A 139 -3.84 3.72 2.32
C ILE A 139 -5.36 3.57 2.13
N LEU A 140 -5.82 2.38 1.75
CA LEU A 140 -7.26 2.09 1.58
C LEU A 140 -8.03 2.21 2.91
N LYS A 141 -7.45 1.76 4.03
CA LYS A 141 -8.03 1.95 5.37
C LYS A 141 -8.14 3.44 5.73
N ALA A 142 -7.13 4.24 5.37
CA ALA A 142 -7.10 5.67 5.69
C ALA A 142 -8.18 6.48 4.96
N VAL A 143 -8.65 6.04 3.81
CA VAL A 143 -9.79 6.66 3.11
C VAL A 143 -11.15 6.11 3.55
N GLY A 144 -11.18 5.18 4.51
CA GLY A 144 -12.41 4.67 5.14
C GLY A 144 -12.95 3.38 4.56
N HIS A 145 -12.19 2.63 3.74
CA HIS A 145 -12.58 1.30 3.30
C HIS A 145 -12.44 0.27 4.44
N GLU A 146 -13.34 -0.72 4.44
CA GLU A 146 -13.18 -1.94 5.24
C GLU A 146 -12.21 -2.89 4.51
N VAL A 147 -10.97 -2.95 4.96
CA VAL A 147 -9.91 -3.71 4.29
C VAL A 147 -9.60 -4.99 5.07
N GLU A 148 -9.72 -6.11 4.37
CA GLU A 148 -9.32 -7.44 4.82
C GLU A 148 -8.00 -7.81 4.13
N VAL A 149 -6.96 -8.08 4.92
CA VAL A 149 -5.63 -8.46 4.42
C VAL A 149 -5.47 -9.96 4.49
N GLN A 150 -5.27 -10.60 3.34
CA GLN A 150 -5.11 -12.04 3.20
C GLN A 150 -3.67 -12.41 2.82
N ASN A 151 -3.17 -13.52 3.39
CA ASN A 151 -1.94 -14.18 2.98
C ASN A 151 -2.27 -15.62 2.54
N TYR A 152 -2.05 -15.91 1.27
CA TYR A 152 -2.26 -17.23 0.69
C TYR A 152 -1.06 -18.13 0.98
N ILE A 153 -1.32 -19.35 1.46
CA ILE A 153 -0.30 -20.30 1.87
C ILE A 153 -0.33 -21.51 0.91
N ASP A 154 0.64 -21.57 0.00
CA ASP A 154 0.85 -22.70 -0.93
C ASP A 154 1.51 -23.86 -0.18
N ASP A 155 0.72 -24.58 0.60
CA ASP A 155 1.17 -25.71 1.42
C ASP A 155 1.20 -27.05 0.67
N THR A 156 0.58 -27.13 -0.51
CA THR A 156 0.56 -28.35 -1.34
C THR A 156 1.59 -28.32 -2.46
N GLY A 157 2.31 -27.21 -2.60
CA GLY A 157 3.27 -26.98 -3.67
C GLY A 157 4.52 -27.87 -3.56
N ARG A 158 5.11 -28.14 -4.73
CA ARG A 158 6.33 -28.95 -4.84
C ARG A 158 7.50 -28.44 -3.99
N GLN A 159 7.64 -27.11 -3.84
CA GLN A 159 8.74 -26.53 -3.06
C GLN A 159 8.60 -26.82 -1.56
N ALA A 160 7.39 -26.77 -1.03
CA ALA A 160 7.11 -27.18 0.34
C ALA A 160 7.43 -28.66 0.55
N ALA A 161 7.00 -29.53 -0.38
CA ALA A 161 7.29 -30.96 -0.34
C ALA A 161 8.79 -31.26 -0.38
N GLU A 162 9.55 -30.59 -1.24
CA GLU A 162 11.01 -30.74 -1.33
C GLU A 162 11.71 -30.37 -0.03
N SER A 163 11.29 -29.27 0.61
CA SER A 163 11.87 -28.82 1.88
C SER A 163 11.56 -29.78 3.02
N ILE A 164 10.32 -30.25 3.13
CA ILE A 164 9.92 -31.22 4.16
C ILE A 164 10.60 -32.60 3.92
N PHE A 165 10.65 -33.05 2.67
CA PHE A 165 11.36 -34.28 2.32
C PHE A 165 12.85 -34.24 2.68
N ALA A 166 13.51 -33.07 2.50
CA ALA A 166 14.92 -32.87 2.83
C ALA A 166 15.24 -33.22 4.30
N VAL A 167 14.30 -32.92 5.22
CA VAL A 167 14.45 -33.27 6.65
C VAL A 167 14.60 -34.77 6.82
N THR A 168 13.76 -35.55 6.17
CA THR A 168 13.80 -37.02 6.23
C THR A 168 15.00 -37.59 5.47
N TYR A 169 15.26 -37.11 4.27
CA TYR A 169 16.35 -37.55 3.41
C TYR A 169 17.73 -37.40 4.07
N PHE A 170 17.98 -36.29 4.76
CA PHE A 170 19.24 -36.04 5.48
C PHE A 170 19.20 -36.54 6.94
N ASN A 171 18.10 -37.11 7.41
CA ASN A 171 17.89 -37.46 8.83
C ASN A 171 18.23 -36.28 9.74
N ALA A 172 17.83 -35.08 9.33
CA ALA A 172 18.17 -33.82 9.97
C ALA A 172 17.27 -33.53 11.18
N ARG A 173 17.83 -32.91 12.22
CA ARG A 173 17.06 -32.48 13.38
C ARG A 173 17.27 -31.00 13.60
N TYR A 174 16.19 -30.25 13.76
CA TYR A 174 16.26 -28.85 14.10
C TYR A 174 16.63 -28.69 15.57
N ALA A 175 17.63 -27.84 15.82
CA ALA A 175 17.99 -27.37 17.16
C ALA A 175 17.98 -25.83 17.12
N ALA A 176 17.22 -25.23 18.03
CA ALA A 176 17.11 -23.76 18.14
C ALA A 176 18.37 -23.12 18.79
N GLU A 177 19.42 -23.92 19.03
CA GLU A 177 20.68 -23.44 19.61
C GLU A 177 21.33 -22.38 18.71
N GLY A 178 21.71 -21.26 19.29
CA GLY A 178 22.31 -20.13 18.57
C GLY A 178 21.30 -19.15 17.95
N GLY A 179 20.01 -19.28 18.23
CA GLY A 179 18.97 -18.33 17.76
C GLY A 179 18.60 -18.47 16.27
N ARG A 180 19.00 -19.57 15.62
CA ARG A 180 18.69 -19.81 14.22
C ARG A 180 17.20 -20.09 14.04
N LYS A 181 16.52 -19.36 13.14
CA LYS A 181 15.12 -19.56 12.80
C LYS A 181 14.90 -20.86 12.01
N TYR A 182 13.70 -21.43 12.16
CA TYR A 182 13.36 -22.71 11.53
C TYR A 182 13.35 -22.64 9.99
N ASP A 183 12.85 -21.56 9.42
CA ASP A 183 12.80 -21.33 7.97
C ASP A 183 14.19 -21.22 7.34
N HIS A 184 15.16 -20.58 8.00
CA HIS A 184 16.56 -20.54 7.56
C HIS A 184 17.23 -21.92 7.59
N TRP A 185 17.01 -22.67 8.68
CA TRP A 185 17.53 -24.04 8.77
C TRP A 185 16.96 -24.94 7.67
N LEU A 186 15.66 -24.83 7.40
CA LEU A 186 14.99 -25.61 6.36
C LEU A 186 15.47 -25.19 4.96
N GLY A 187 15.71 -23.89 4.74
CA GLY A 187 16.25 -23.35 3.50
C GLY A 187 17.60 -23.93 3.12
N GLU A 188 18.51 -24.14 4.10
CA GLU A 188 19.77 -24.81 3.85
C GLU A 188 19.58 -26.28 3.43
N LEU A 189 18.65 -27.00 4.05
CA LEU A 189 18.34 -28.37 3.66
C LEU A 189 17.76 -28.42 2.23
N TYR A 190 16.90 -27.45 1.87
CA TYR A 190 16.36 -27.32 0.51
C TYR A 190 17.48 -27.13 -0.53
N VAL A 191 18.45 -26.26 -0.27
CA VAL A 191 19.59 -26.04 -1.18
C VAL A 191 20.44 -27.33 -1.29
N ARG A 192 20.70 -28.01 -0.18
CA ARG A 192 21.42 -29.28 -0.16
C ARG A 192 20.68 -30.38 -0.94
N LEU A 193 19.34 -30.45 -0.82
CA LEU A 193 18.53 -31.41 -1.57
C LEU A 193 18.61 -31.12 -3.07
N SER A 194 18.58 -29.85 -3.45
CA SER A 194 18.71 -29.44 -4.85
C SER A 194 20.04 -29.91 -5.47
N ALA A 195 21.13 -29.83 -4.73
CA ALA A 195 22.43 -30.38 -5.17
C ALA A 195 22.43 -31.93 -5.21
N ALA A 196 21.80 -32.58 -4.26
CA ALA A 196 21.73 -34.05 -4.20
C ALA A 196 20.94 -34.68 -5.37
N LYS A 197 20.05 -33.93 -6.01
CA LYS A 197 19.31 -34.39 -7.21
C LYS A 197 20.21 -34.79 -8.38
N GLU A 198 21.43 -34.23 -8.45
CA GLU A 198 22.38 -34.64 -9.49
C GLU A 198 22.86 -36.08 -9.39
N THR A 199 22.85 -36.65 -8.17
CA THR A 199 23.34 -37.99 -7.89
C THR A 199 22.26 -38.98 -7.53
N ASP A 200 21.16 -38.55 -6.93
CA ASP A 200 20.09 -39.41 -6.41
C ASP A 200 18.67 -38.95 -6.83
N GLY A 201 18.59 -38.40 -8.04
CA GLY A 201 17.39 -37.74 -8.56
C GLY A 201 16.12 -38.57 -8.54
N GLU A 202 16.20 -39.88 -8.93
CA GLU A 202 15.02 -40.75 -8.95
C GLU A 202 14.46 -41.08 -7.55
N ALA A 203 15.34 -41.31 -6.57
CA ALA A 203 14.91 -41.56 -5.21
C ALA A 203 14.31 -40.31 -4.56
N ILE A 204 14.91 -39.14 -4.81
CA ILE A 204 14.41 -37.85 -4.35
C ILE A 204 13.04 -37.57 -4.98
N GLU A 205 12.86 -37.78 -6.27
CA GLU A 205 11.59 -37.57 -6.97
C GLU A 205 10.44 -38.42 -6.41
N ARG A 206 10.71 -39.69 -6.16
CA ARG A 206 9.72 -40.57 -5.52
C ARG A 206 9.35 -40.10 -4.12
N GLY A 207 10.33 -39.71 -3.30
CA GLY A 207 10.09 -39.25 -1.95
C GLY A 207 9.34 -37.92 -1.90
N VAL A 208 9.68 -36.98 -2.79
CA VAL A 208 8.97 -35.69 -2.92
C VAL A 208 7.53 -35.92 -3.35
N THR A 209 7.27 -36.80 -4.32
CA THR A 209 5.92 -37.16 -4.76
C THR A 209 5.07 -37.72 -3.62
N GLU A 210 5.63 -38.59 -2.80
CA GLU A 210 4.94 -39.13 -1.61
C GLU A 210 4.60 -38.02 -0.60
N VAL A 211 5.54 -37.11 -0.34
CA VAL A 211 5.31 -35.99 0.56
C VAL A 211 4.24 -35.04 -0.02
N MET A 212 4.22 -34.78 -1.33
CA MET A 212 3.15 -33.99 -1.97
C MET A 212 1.76 -34.59 -1.69
N HIS A 213 1.59 -35.88 -1.89
CA HIS A 213 0.30 -36.57 -1.60
C HIS A 213 -0.09 -36.47 -0.12
N ARG A 214 0.88 -36.48 0.80
CA ARG A 214 0.60 -36.32 2.24
C ARG A 214 0.22 -34.88 2.58
N LEU A 215 0.84 -33.90 1.93
CA LEU A 215 0.46 -32.47 2.05
C LEU A 215 -0.97 -32.24 1.54
N GLU A 216 -1.31 -32.78 0.37
CA GLU A 216 -2.66 -32.68 -0.19
C GLU A 216 -3.75 -33.29 0.74
N ARG A 217 -3.41 -34.31 1.54
CA ARG A 217 -4.28 -34.89 2.55
C ARG A 217 -4.25 -34.14 3.90
N GLY A 218 -3.45 -33.07 4.03
CA GLY A 218 -3.31 -32.31 5.27
C GLY A 218 -2.50 -33.00 6.39
N GLU A 219 -1.88 -34.14 6.11
CA GLU A 219 -1.13 -34.93 7.12
C GLU A 219 0.11 -34.23 7.65
N LEU A 220 0.65 -33.25 6.92
CA LEU A 220 1.89 -32.55 7.24
C LEU A 220 1.67 -31.06 7.53
N ARG A 221 0.43 -30.66 7.87
CA ARG A 221 0.06 -29.27 8.18
C ARG A 221 0.97 -28.65 9.25
N LEU A 222 1.25 -29.36 10.33
CA LEU A 222 2.07 -28.87 11.44
C LEU A 222 3.52 -28.57 11.03
N GLU A 223 4.08 -29.35 10.10
CA GLU A 223 5.43 -29.10 9.57
C GLU A 223 5.49 -27.81 8.77
N VAL A 224 4.45 -27.55 7.95
CA VAL A 224 4.32 -26.32 7.18
C VAL A 224 4.08 -25.12 8.10
N GLU A 225 3.25 -25.26 9.12
CA GLU A 225 2.99 -24.22 10.12
C GLU A 225 4.25 -23.77 10.85
N ARG A 226 5.21 -24.65 11.10
CA ARG A 226 6.49 -24.27 11.70
C ARG A 226 7.28 -23.33 10.81
N VAL A 227 7.26 -23.53 9.50
CA VAL A 227 7.91 -22.63 8.54
C VAL A 227 7.17 -21.32 8.47
N LEU A 228 5.84 -21.37 8.34
CA LEU A 228 4.99 -20.19 8.28
C LEU A 228 5.15 -19.33 9.52
N ASN A 229 5.18 -19.91 10.72
CA ASN A 229 5.38 -19.15 11.96
C ASN A 229 6.73 -18.43 11.97
N ALA A 230 7.81 -19.07 11.49
CA ALA A 230 9.11 -18.42 11.37
C ALA A 230 9.08 -17.29 10.33
N GLN A 231 8.38 -17.46 9.20
CA GLN A 231 8.18 -16.38 8.22
C GLN A 231 7.33 -15.23 8.78
N LEU A 232 6.27 -15.52 9.56
CA LEU A 232 5.45 -14.51 10.22
C LEU A 232 6.25 -13.64 11.20
N GLU A 233 7.24 -14.20 11.91
CA GLU A 233 8.17 -13.42 12.72
C GLU A 233 8.91 -12.35 11.90
N THR A 234 9.37 -12.69 10.69
CA THR A 234 10.00 -11.75 9.75
C THR A 234 9.01 -10.68 9.30
N TYR A 235 7.76 -11.04 8.98
CA TYR A 235 6.75 -10.08 8.51
C TYR A 235 6.34 -9.12 9.62
N HIS A 236 6.16 -9.61 10.85
CA HIS A 236 5.89 -8.78 12.02
C HIS A 236 7.06 -7.84 12.36
N ALA A 237 8.31 -8.29 12.16
CA ALA A 237 9.47 -7.42 12.33
C ALA A 237 9.51 -6.25 11.34
N LEU A 238 8.81 -6.38 10.20
CA LEU A 238 8.58 -5.31 9.22
C LEU A 238 7.34 -4.45 9.54
N ASP A 239 6.62 -4.69 10.64
CA ASP A 239 5.34 -4.05 11.00
C ASP A 239 4.20 -4.39 10.01
N VAL A 240 4.11 -5.66 9.59
CA VAL A 240 3.08 -6.17 8.69
C VAL A 240 2.19 -7.16 9.41
N ASP A 241 0.88 -6.92 9.36
CA ASP A 241 -0.17 -7.75 9.96
C ASP A 241 -1.16 -8.25 8.91
N TYR A 242 -1.78 -9.38 9.22
CA TYR A 242 -2.81 -9.99 8.38
C TYR A 242 -4.14 -10.12 9.13
N ASP A 243 -5.24 -10.24 8.39
CA ASP A 243 -6.55 -10.61 8.92
C ASP A 243 -6.77 -12.12 8.82
N LEU A 244 -6.33 -12.72 7.70
CA LEU A 244 -6.61 -14.11 7.36
C LEU A 244 -5.44 -14.79 6.66
N LEU A 245 -5.12 -16.00 7.09
CA LEU A 245 -4.30 -16.97 6.38
C LEU A 245 -5.22 -17.94 5.64
N VAL A 246 -5.03 -18.10 4.32
CA VAL A 246 -5.82 -19.04 3.51
C VAL A 246 -4.90 -20.10 2.96
N TRP A 247 -5.15 -21.36 3.31
CA TRP A 247 -4.33 -22.47 2.88
C TRP A 247 -4.85 -23.09 1.60
N GLU A 248 -3.95 -23.43 0.68
CA GLU A 248 -4.33 -24.07 -0.58
C GLU A 248 -5.01 -25.43 -0.34
N SER A 249 -4.52 -26.21 0.61
CA SER A 249 -5.15 -27.48 1.00
C SER A 249 -6.61 -27.29 1.45
N ASP A 250 -6.93 -26.22 2.18
CA ASP A 250 -8.30 -25.94 2.63
C ASP A 250 -9.21 -25.49 1.46
N ILE A 251 -8.67 -24.83 0.45
CA ILE A 251 -9.40 -24.49 -0.78
C ILE A 251 -9.89 -25.78 -1.48
N VAL A 252 -9.04 -26.79 -1.53
CA VAL A 252 -9.38 -28.08 -2.14
C VAL A 252 -10.32 -28.86 -1.23
N GLN A 253 -9.96 -29.07 0.04
CA GLN A 253 -10.73 -29.87 1.00
C GLN A 253 -12.06 -29.22 1.40
N GLY A 254 -12.10 -27.88 1.51
CA GLY A 254 -13.30 -27.09 1.78
C GLY A 254 -14.25 -26.98 0.58
N GLY A 255 -13.89 -27.56 -0.56
CA GLY A 255 -14.74 -27.66 -1.74
C GLY A 255 -14.82 -26.39 -2.59
N LEU A 256 -13.95 -25.38 -2.38
CA LEU A 256 -13.94 -24.18 -3.22
C LEU A 256 -13.61 -24.51 -4.68
N LEU A 257 -12.64 -25.40 -4.88
CA LEU A 257 -12.30 -25.88 -6.22
C LEU A 257 -13.53 -26.52 -6.90
N GLN A 258 -14.24 -27.41 -6.19
CA GLN A 258 -15.41 -28.10 -6.75
C GLN A 258 -16.54 -27.11 -7.05
N ARG A 259 -16.87 -26.21 -6.12
CA ARG A 259 -17.91 -25.18 -6.32
C ARG A 259 -17.53 -24.20 -7.41
N GLY A 260 -16.27 -23.81 -7.50
CA GLY A 260 -15.77 -22.96 -8.58
C GLY A 260 -15.94 -23.63 -9.94
N LEU A 261 -15.62 -24.93 -10.04
CA LEU A 261 -15.83 -25.70 -11.27
C LEU A 261 -17.32 -25.81 -11.62
N GLU A 262 -18.21 -26.04 -10.63
CA GLU A 262 -19.68 -26.08 -10.86
C GLU A 262 -20.21 -24.74 -11.40
N VAL A 263 -19.76 -23.62 -10.85
CA VAL A 263 -20.10 -22.29 -11.36
C VAL A 263 -19.60 -22.12 -12.80
N MET A 264 -18.37 -22.56 -13.07
CA MET A 264 -17.80 -22.44 -14.42
C MET A 264 -18.46 -23.39 -15.41
N GLU A 265 -18.81 -24.63 -15.03
CA GLU A 265 -19.52 -25.58 -15.91
C GLU A 265 -20.93 -25.09 -16.30
N ALA A 266 -21.56 -24.28 -15.46
CA ALA A 266 -22.86 -23.64 -15.79
C ALA A 266 -22.73 -22.48 -16.79
N SER A 267 -21.51 -22.03 -17.04
CA SER A 267 -21.23 -20.91 -17.95
C SER A 267 -21.31 -21.34 -19.43
N PRO A 268 -21.91 -20.53 -20.33
CA PRO A 268 -21.92 -20.83 -21.76
C PRO A 268 -20.54 -20.82 -22.42
N TYR A 269 -19.52 -20.28 -21.75
CA TYR A 269 -18.15 -20.19 -22.22
C TYR A 269 -17.30 -21.43 -21.82
N VAL A 270 -17.89 -22.38 -21.11
CA VAL A 270 -17.20 -23.58 -20.65
C VAL A 270 -17.80 -24.82 -21.29
N SER A 271 -16.97 -25.72 -21.79
CA SER A 271 -17.41 -26.91 -22.50
C SER A 271 -16.49 -28.12 -22.25
N ARG A 272 -17.00 -29.34 -22.57
CA ARG A 272 -16.21 -30.58 -22.66
C ARG A 272 -16.26 -31.08 -24.11
N PRO A 273 -15.29 -30.71 -24.97
CA PRO A 273 -15.24 -31.17 -26.35
C PRO A 273 -15.13 -32.70 -26.40
N GLU A 274 -15.90 -33.36 -27.29
CA GLU A 274 -15.83 -34.82 -27.49
C GLU A 274 -14.66 -35.21 -28.42
N THR A 275 -14.19 -34.30 -29.24
CA THR A 275 -13.15 -34.54 -30.24
C THR A 275 -12.13 -33.39 -30.30
N GLY A 276 -10.99 -33.61 -30.94
CA GLY A 276 -9.95 -32.61 -31.13
C GLY A 276 -8.92 -32.55 -29.99
N LYS A 277 -8.13 -31.49 -29.95
CA LYS A 277 -7.00 -31.28 -29.02
C LYS A 277 -7.41 -31.40 -27.54
N TYR A 278 -8.61 -31.00 -27.20
CA TYR A 278 -9.10 -30.92 -25.83
C TYR A 278 -10.19 -31.95 -25.52
N ALA A 279 -10.24 -33.04 -26.29
CA ALA A 279 -11.25 -34.09 -26.07
C ALA A 279 -11.27 -34.58 -24.62
N GLY A 280 -12.46 -34.53 -23.98
CA GLY A 280 -12.69 -34.93 -22.60
C GLY A 280 -12.23 -33.96 -21.50
N ALA A 281 -11.48 -32.92 -21.85
CA ALA A 281 -11.08 -31.89 -20.91
C ALA A 281 -12.21 -30.86 -20.66
N LEU A 282 -12.27 -30.27 -19.46
CA LEU A 282 -13.09 -29.10 -19.19
C LEU A 282 -12.33 -27.85 -19.62
N VAL A 283 -12.87 -27.09 -20.56
CA VAL A 283 -12.19 -25.99 -21.22
C VAL A 283 -13.03 -24.72 -21.15
N MET A 284 -12.41 -23.59 -20.80
CA MET A 284 -12.99 -22.25 -20.79
C MET A 284 -12.50 -21.48 -22.01
N ASP A 285 -13.43 -20.93 -22.81
CA ASP A 285 -13.12 -20.01 -23.92
C ASP A 285 -13.08 -18.58 -23.43
N VAL A 286 -11.91 -17.94 -23.58
CA VAL A 286 -11.67 -16.55 -23.16
C VAL A 286 -11.61 -15.58 -24.32
N SER A 287 -11.94 -16.00 -25.55
CA SER A 287 -11.76 -15.21 -26.79
C SER A 287 -12.53 -13.89 -26.79
N GLU A 288 -13.70 -13.83 -26.16
CA GLU A 288 -14.52 -12.61 -26.07
C GLU A 288 -13.84 -11.52 -25.23
N PHE A 289 -13.14 -11.92 -24.16
CA PHE A 289 -12.50 -10.99 -23.22
C PHE A 289 -11.03 -10.74 -23.53
N LEU A 290 -10.38 -11.68 -24.23
CA LEU A 290 -8.97 -11.62 -24.57
C LEU A 290 -8.79 -11.86 -26.09
N PRO A 291 -9.25 -10.93 -26.93
CA PRO A 291 -9.13 -11.08 -28.39
C PRO A 291 -7.65 -11.01 -28.79
N GLY A 292 -7.25 -11.91 -29.71
CA GLY A 292 -5.87 -11.93 -30.27
C GLY A 292 -4.93 -12.92 -29.58
N LEU A 293 -5.40 -13.74 -28.64
CA LEU A 293 -4.63 -14.89 -28.17
C LEU A 293 -4.54 -15.95 -29.29
N GLU A 294 -3.37 -16.53 -29.51
CA GLU A 294 -3.18 -17.67 -30.43
C GLU A 294 -4.02 -18.88 -29.99
N GLU A 295 -4.20 -19.03 -28.67
CA GLU A 295 -4.99 -20.05 -28.04
C GLU A 295 -5.92 -19.44 -27.00
N SER A 296 -7.22 -19.38 -27.32
CA SER A 296 -8.26 -18.81 -26.45
C SER A 296 -8.86 -19.81 -25.48
N SER A 297 -8.46 -21.07 -25.59
CA SER A 297 -8.98 -22.17 -24.78
C SER A 297 -8.09 -22.44 -23.57
N VAL A 298 -8.64 -22.25 -22.36
CA VAL A 298 -7.94 -22.50 -21.08
C VAL A 298 -8.47 -23.82 -20.49
N VAL A 299 -7.59 -24.81 -20.28
CA VAL A 299 -7.93 -26.07 -19.65
C VAL A 299 -8.09 -25.86 -18.15
N LEU A 300 -9.27 -26.14 -17.62
CA LEU A 300 -9.58 -26.13 -16.19
C LEU A 300 -9.37 -27.51 -15.55
N VAL A 301 -9.86 -28.58 -16.25
CA VAL A 301 -9.67 -29.96 -15.83
C VAL A 301 -9.20 -30.76 -17.03
N ARG A 302 -8.17 -31.55 -16.86
CA ARG A 302 -7.65 -32.45 -17.91
C ARG A 302 -8.61 -33.59 -18.18
N SER A 303 -8.44 -34.26 -19.32
CA SER A 303 -9.22 -35.47 -19.68
C SER A 303 -9.06 -36.63 -18.70
N ASP A 304 -8.00 -36.68 -17.92
CA ASP A 304 -7.75 -37.65 -16.86
C ASP A 304 -8.44 -37.30 -15.52
N GLY A 305 -9.18 -36.16 -15.46
CA GLY A 305 -9.89 -35.69 -14.28
C GLY A 305 -9.07 -34.77 -13.36
N ASN A 306 -7.80 -34.55 -13.66
CA ASN A 306 -6.93 -33.69 -12.83
C ASN A 306 -7.20 -32.20 -13.08
N ALA A 307 -7.55 -31.45 -12.03
CA ALA A 307 -7.73 -30.02 -12.09
C ALA A 307 -6.38 -29.30 -12.29
N MET A 308 -6.39 -28.25 -13.13
CA MET A 308 -5.24 -27.39 -13.32
C MET A 308 -5.13 -26.37 -12.17
N TYR A 309 -3.92 -25.85 -11.91
CA TYR A 309 -3.71 -24.82 -10.89
C TYR A 309 -4.64 -23.62 -11.05
N VAL A 310 -4.86 -23.17 -12.29
CA VAL A 310 -5.77 -22.06 -12.59
C VAL A 310 -7.20 -22.29 -12.09
N ALA A 311 -7.67 -23.51 -12.01
CA ALA A 311 -9.00 -23.82 -11.50
C ALA A 311 -9.12 -23.58 -9.97
N LYS A 312 -8.06 -23.85 -9.22
CA LYS A 312 -7.97 -23.53 -7.79
C LYS A 312 -8.02 -22.02 -7.57
N ASP A 313 -7.23 -21.27 -8.34
CA ASP A 313 -7.15 -19.81 -8.28
C ASP A 313 -8.51 -19.18 -8.64
N ILE A 314 -9.21 -19.72 -9.65
CA ILE A 314 -10.56 -19.28 -10.02
C ILE A 314 -11.55 -19.53 -8.87
N GLY A 315 -11.57 -20.73 -8.28
CA GLY A 315 -12.43 -21.03 -7.14
C GLY A 315 -12.21 -20.08 -5.97
N TYR A 316 -10.96 -19.81 -5.65
CA TYR A 316 -10.59 -18.86 -4.60
C TYR A 316 -11.01 -17.42 -4.93
N GLN A 317 -10.84 -16.98 -6.17
CA GLN A 317 -11.22 -15.64 -6.60
C GLN A 317 -12.75 -15.44 -6.59
N LEU A 318 -13.51 -16.45 -7.02
CA LEU A 318 -14.97 -16.46 -6.97
C LEU A 318 -15.48 -16.38 -5.52
N TRP A 319 -14.82 -17.09 -4.60
CA TRP A 319 -15.12 -17.01 -3.17
C TRP A 319 -14.81 -15.61 -2.59
N LYS A 320 -13.67 -15.00 -2.92
CA LYS A 320 -13.36 -13.63 -2.51
C LYS A 320 -14.43 -12.63 -2.96
N ALA A 321 -14.99 -12.82 -4.14
CA ALA A 321 -16.09 -12.03 -4.69
C ALA A 321 -17.46 -12.32 -4.04
N GLY A 322 -17.56 -13.33 -3.17
CA GLY A 322 -18.82 -13.71 -2.51
C GLY A 322 -19.82 -14.40 -3.42
N ILE A 323 -19.37 -15.02 -4.51
CA ILE A 323 -20.26 -15.75 -5.44
C ILE A 323 -20.78 -17.03 -4.78
N PHE A 324 -20.00 -17.62 -3.88
CA PHE A 324 -20.42 -18.74 -3.03
C PHE A 324 -19.68 -18.75 -1.69
N GLU A 325 -20.28 -19.40 -0.69
CA GLU A 325 -19.66 -19.72 0.59
C GLU A 325 -18.85 -21.01 0.50
N GLY A 326 -17.88 -21.23 1.38
CA GLY A 326 -17.16 -22.50 1.33
C GLY A 326 -16.05 -22.73 2.33
N LEU A 327 -15.40 -21.70 2.84
CA LEU A 327 -14.38 -21.87 3.87
C LEU A 327 -14.97 -21.65 5.27
N THR A 328 -14.43 -22.38 6.20
CA THR A 328 -14.58 -22.17 7.64
C THR A 328 -13.26 -21.72 8.23
N PHE A 329 -13.31 -21.06 9.38
CA PHE A 329 -12.17 -20.34 9.92
C PHE A 329 -12.06 -20.55 11.42
N GLU A 330 -10.85 -20.43 11.94
CA GLU A 330 -10.57 -20.41 13.36
C GLU A 330 -9.53 -19.32 13.70
N ARG A 331 -9.45 -18.99 14.98
CA ARG A 331 -8.43 -18.07 15.45
C ARG A 331 -7.07 -18.75 15.46
N TYR A 332 -6.10 -18.18 14.73
CA TYR A 332 -4.75 -18.75 14.62
C TYR A 332 -3.82 -18.21 15.74
N ALA A 333 -3.76 -16.88 15.89
CA ALA A 333 -2.85 -16.24 16.82
C ALA A 333 -3.32 -14.83 17.21
N VAL A 334 -2.62 -14.21 18.15
CA VAL A 334 -2.63 -12.76 18.39
C VAL A 334 -1.28 -12.22 17.91
N GLN A 335 -1.31 -11.29 16.98
CA GLN A 335 -0.12 -10.66 16.41
C GLN A 335 0.52 -9.67 17.41
N PRO A 336 1.79 -9.28 17.23
CA PRO A 336 2.45 -8.33 18.13
C PRO A 336 1.74 -6.98 18.29
N SER A 337 0.97 -6.56 17.29
CA SER A 337 0.10 -5.37 17.33
C SER A 337 -1.12 -5.52 18.26
N GLY A 338 -1.40 -6.72 18.75
CA GLY A 338 -2.64 -7.07 19.47
C GLY A 338 -3.81 -7.47 18.56
N LYS A 339 -3.66 -7.38 17.24
CA LYS A 339 -4.69 -7.75 16.27
C LYS A 339 -4.84 -9.28 16.20
N PRO A 340 -6.06 -9.85 16.24
CA PRO A 340 -6.26 -11.28 16.03
C PRO A 340 -5.93 -11.65 14.57
N LEU A 341 -5.30 -12.80 14.40
CA LEU A 341 -5.06 -13.44 13.11
C LEU A 341 -5.93 -14.69 13.03
N TYR A 342 -6.65 -14.85 11.92
CA TYR A 342 -7.47 -16.01 11.63
C TYR A 342 -6.83 -16.86 10.55
N THR A 343 -7.26 -18.11 10.46
CA THR A 343 -6.84 -19.05 9.42
C THR A 343 -8.04 -19.80 8.88
N SER A 344 -7.99 -20.18 7.61
CA SER A 344 -8.90 -21.20 7.11
C SER A 344 -8.65 -22.53 7.83
N SER A 345 -9.70 -23.27 8.13
CA SER A 345 -9.64 -24.55 8.83
C SER A 345 -10.90 -25.37 8.58
N PRO A 346 -10.82 -26.63 8.19
CA PRO A 346 -11.98 -27.52 8.06
C PRO A 346 -12.73 -27.75 9.37
N ALA A 347 -12.08 -27.52 10.51
CA ALA A 347 -12.67 -27.68 11.85
C ALA A 347 -13.25 -26.37 12.40
N GLY A 348 -13.12 -25.26 11.66
CA GLY A 348 -13.52 -23.92 12.09
C GLY A 348 -15.01 -23.63 11.91
N GLU A 349 -15.37 -22.37 12.13
CA GLU A 349 -16.71 -21.83 11.99
C GLU A 349 -16.78 -20.90 10.76
N LEU A 350 -17.97 -20.75 10.16
CA LEU A 350 -18.17 -19.82 9.04
C LEU A 350 -17.92 -18.35 9.47
N HIS A 351 -18.31 -18.00 10.68
CA HIS A 351 -18.19 -16.65 11.23
C HIS A 351 -17.57 -16.64 12.64
N PRO A 352 -16.28 -16.96 12.77
CA PRO A 352 -15.61 -16.97 14.07
C PRO A 352 -15.62 -15.57 14.68
N ASP A 353 -15.92 -15.48 15.97
CA ASP A 353 -16.07 -14.21 16.70
C ASP A 353 -17.02 -13.20 16.00
N GLY A 354 -18.01 -13.68 15.22
CA GLY A 354 -18.94 -12.87 14.43
C GLY A 354 -18.33 -12.17 13.22
N ARG A 355 -17.12 -12.55 12.79
CA ARG A 355 -16.45 -12.00 11.60
C ARG A 355 -16.88 -12.73 10.34
N SER A 356 -17.05 -11.95 9.28
CA SER A 356 -17.25 -12.45 7.91
C SER A 356 -16.03 -12.13 7.06
N PHE A 357 -15.50 -13.14 6.37
CA PHE A 357 -14.37 -13.00 5.45
C PHE A 357 -14.85 -13.01 4.00
N ALA A 358 -14.01 -12.51 3.09
CA ALA A 358 -14.32 -12.37 1.65
C ALA A 358 -15.53 -11.45 1.38
N HIS A 359 -16.38 -11.75 0.39
CA HIS A 359 -17.51 -10.93 -0.05
C HIS A 359 -17.10 -9.49 -0.35
N ALA A 360 -15.96 -9.34 -1.04
CA ALA A 360 -15.37 -8.05 -1.34
C ALA A 360 -16.04 -7.37 -2.53
N ALA A 361 -16.29 -6.08 -2.40
CA ALA A 361 -16.68 -5.21 -3.52
C ALA A 361 -15.49 -4.91 -4.44
N GLU A 362 -14.27 -4.97 -3.91
CA GLU A 362 -13.02 -4.78 -4.65
C GLU A 362 -11.97 -5.80 -4.18
N ILE A 363 -11.22 -6.39 -5.11
CA ILE A 363 -10.20 -7.39 -4.84
C ILE A 363 -8.88 -6.94 -5.44
N ILE A 364 -7.82 -6.95 -4.64
CA ILE A 364 -6.47 -6.55 -5.06
C ILE A 364 -5.52 -7.71 -4.79
N ASN A 365 -5.00 -8.30 -5.87
CA ASN A 365 -3.99 -9.35 -5.80
C ASN A 365 -2.62 -8.73 -6.08
N VAL A 366 -1.72 -8.72 -5.08
CA VAL A 366 -0.36 -8.17 -5.20
C VAL A 366 0.59 -9.30 -5.60
N ILE A 367 0.87 -9.42 -6.89
CA ILE A 367 1.57 -10.56 -7.46
C ILE A 367 2.61 -10.08 -8.48
N ASP A 368 3.72 -10.82 -8.62
CA ASP A 368 4.81 -10.56 -9.58
C ASP A 368 4.27 -10.39 -11.02
N ALA A 369 4.83 -9.43 -11.76
CA ALA A 369 4.40 -9.10 -13.14
C ALA A 369 4.51 -10.28 -14.11
N ARG A 370 5.38 -11.27 -13.84
CA ARG A 370 5.49 -12.51 -14.63
C ARG A 370 4.24 -13.39 -14.55
N GLN A 371 3.38 -13.18 -13.54
CA GLN A 371 2.10 -13.87 -13.38
C GLN A 371 0.92 -13.09 -14.01
N ALA A 372 1.18 -12.06 -14.83
CA ALA A 372 0.13 -11.23 -15.42
C ALA A 372 -0.87 -12.05 -16.25
N HIS A 373 -0.41 -13.00 -17.06
CA HIS A 373 -1.28 -13.84 -17.88
C HIS A 373 -2.20 -14.74 -17.03
N PRO A 374 -1.72 -15.56 -16.07
CA PRO A 374 -2.58 -16.29 -15.15
C PRO A 374 -3.59 -15.41 -14.42
N GLN A 375 -3.17 -14.26 -13.91
CA GLN A 375 -4.06 -13.33 -13.21
C GLN A 375 -5.15 -12.75 -14.13
N THR A 376 -4.82 -12.50 -15.39
CA THR A 376 -5.82 -12.09 -16.39
C THR A 376 -6.86 -13.18 -16.62
N ILE A 377 -6.45 -14.45 -16.71
CA ILE A 377 -7.36 -15.59 -16.84
C ILE A 377 -8.28 -15.71 -15.62
N VAL A 378 -7.73 -15.65 -14.42
CA VAL A 378 -8.50 -15.73 -13.16
C VAL A 378 -9.52 -14.59 -13.07
N ARG A 379 -9.11 -13.37 -13.40
CA ARG A 379 -10.01 -12.22 -13.46
C ARG A 379 -11.12 -12.42 -14.51
N THR A 380 -10.78 -12.92 -15.70
CA THR A 380 -11.74 -13.18 -16.78
C THR A 380 -12.79 -14.21 -16.36
N ALA A 381 -12.41 -15.22 -15.59
CA ALA A 381 -13.33 -16.21 -15.07
C ALA A 381 -14.46 -15.61 -14.21
N LEU A 382 -14.22 -14.49 -13.51
CA LEU A 382 -15.26 -13.76 -12.78
C LEU A 382 -16.38 -13.30 -13.73
N ALA A 383 -16.03 -12.67 -14.86
CA ALA A 383 -17.02 -12.24 -15.86
C ALA A 383 -17.73 -13.44 -16.50
N LEU A 384 -16.99 -14.52 -16.74
CA LEU A 384 -17.50 -15.75 -17.37
C LEU A 384 -18.35 -16.61 -16.42
N SER A 385 -18.40 -16.31 -15.12
CA SER A 385 -19.27 -16.99 -14.15
C SER A 385 -20.77 -16.85 -14.47
N GLY A 386 -21.13 -15.84 -15.30
CA GLY A 386 -22.52 -15.58 -15.70
C GLY A 386 -23.39 -14.95 -14.61
N THR A 387 -22.79 -14.58 -13.45
CA THR A 387 -23.50 -13.93 -12.33
C THR A 387 -23.32 -12.41 -12.34
N PRO A 388 -24.31 -11.63 -11.86
CA PRO A 388 -24.15 -10.17 -11.70
C PRO A 388 -22.98 -9.80 -10.77
N GLU A 389 -22.80 -10.57 -9.69
CA GLU A 389 -21.72 -10.39 -8.72
C GLU A 389 -20.36 -10.64 -9.37
N GLY A 390 -20.23 -11.69 -10.19
CA GLY A 390 -19.02 -11.99 -10.93
C GLY A 390 -18.68 -10.91 -11.95
N ARG A 391 -19.66 -10.32 -12.61
CA ARG A 391 -19.42 -9.19 -13.53
C ARG A 391 -18.92 -7.96 -12.78
N SER A 392 -19.55 -7.61 -11.66
CA SER A 392 -19.09 -6.51 -10.80
C SER A 392 -17.67 -6.77 -10.28
N ALA A 393 -17.39 -7.99 -9.83
CA ALA A 393 -16.07 -8.37 -9.33
C ALA A 393 -15.00 -8.34 -10.44
N TYR A 394 -15.33 -8.67 -11.68
CA TYR A 394 -14.42 -8.52 -12.82
C TYR A 394 -13.96 -7.07 -13.00
N ASP A 395 -14.90 -6.11 -12.95
CA ASP A 395 -14.56 -4.69 -13.10
C ASP A 395 -13.69 -4.17 -11.94
N ASN A 396 -13.88 -4.70 -10.73
CA ASN A 396 -13.24 -4.27 -9.49
C ASN A 396 -12.18 -5.28 -8.98
N SER A 397 -11.67 -6.17 -9.82
CA SER A 397 -10.54 -7.06 -9.48
C SER A 397 -9.27 -6.57 -10.14
N HIS A 398 -8.24 -6.32 -9.33
CA HIS A 398 -7.00 -5.69 -9.75
C HIS A 398 -5.80 -6.60 -9.49
N HIS A 399 -4.99 -6.79 -10.52
CA HIS A 399 -3.64 -7.32 -10.37
C HIS A 399 -2.67 -6.15 -10.13
N LEU A 400 -2.29 -5.91 -8.89
CA LEU A 400 -1.22 -4.96 -8.56
C LEU A 400 0.12 -5.62 -8.86
N ALA A 401 0.49 -5.59 -10.13
CA ALA A 401 1.72 -6.19 -10.64
C ALA A 401 2.95 -5.40 -10.22
N TYR A 402 3.99 -6.09 -9.75
CA TYR A 402 5.26 -5.47 -9.40
C TYR A 402 6.43 -6.14 -10.09
N GLU A 403 7.49 -5.34 -10.35
CA GLU A 403 8.74 -5.79 -10.96
C GLU A 403 9.78 -6.21 -9.92
N VAL A 404 10.81 -6.90 -10.36
CA VAL A 404 11.88 -7.46 -9.54
C VAL A 404 12.72 -6.39 -8.82
N VAL A 405 13.37 -6.83 -7.75
CA VAL A 405 14.38 -6.05 -7.01
C VAL A 405 15.75 -6.64 -7.30
N THR A 406 16.72 -5.79 -7.65
CA THR A 406 18.15 -6.12 -7.70
C THR A 406 18.86 -5.50 -6.49
N LEU A 407 19.97 -6.07 -6.08
CA LEU A 407 20.80 -5.53 -5.01
C LEU A 407 22.15 -5.12 -5.62
N GLU A 408 22.46 -3.80 -5.57
CA GLU A 408 23.69 -3.21 -6.11
C GLU A 408 24.02 -3.70 -7.54
N GLY A 409 22.99 -3.75 -8.40
CA GLY A 409 23.09 -4.16 -9.79
C GLY A 409 23.12 -5.68 -10.03
N GLN A 410 23.06 -6.50 -8.97
CA GLN A 410 23.06 -7.96 -9.10
C GLN A 410 21.64 -8.54 -9.01
N ALA A 411 21.29 -9.40 -9.97
CA ALA A 411 20.04 -10.16 -9.92
C ALA A 411 20.14 -11.25 -8.85
N MET A 412 19.11 -11.34 -8.00
CA MET A 412 19.03 -12.35 -6.95
C MET A 412 18.41 -13.65 -7.47
N SER A 413 18.99 -14.80 -7.09
CA SER A 413 18.49 -16.13 -7.49
C SER A 413 18.45 -17.09 -6.31
N GLY A 414 17.23 -17.37 -5.83
CA GLY A 414 17.00 -18.27 -4.70
C GLY A 414 17.40 -19.74 -4.95
N ARG A 415 17.48 -20.17 -6.23
CA ARG A 415 17.92 -21.53 -6.59
C ARG A 415 19.43 -21.73 -6.52
N LYS A 416 20.20 -20.64 -6.58
CA LYS A 416 21.68 -20.68 -6.58
C LYS A 416 22.29 -20.30 -5.23
N GLY A 417 21.51 -20.10 -4.18
CA GLY A 417 21.99 -19.66 -2.86
C GLY A 417 22.55 -18.24 -2.84
N ILE A 418 22.30 -17.42 -3.88
CA ILE A 418 22.74 -16.02 -3.97
C ILE A 418 21.51 -15.13 -3.68
N THR A 419 20.95 -15.27 -2.49
CA THR A 419 19.86 -14.40 -2.03
C THR A 419 20.11 -14.01 -0.59
N LEU A 420 19.96 -12.72 -0.30
CA LEU A 420 19.89 -12.27 1.08
C LEU A 420 18.44 -12.46 1.59
N SER A 421 18.30 -13.04 2.76
CA SER A 421 17.02 -13.10 3.47
C SER A 421 16.58 -11.69 3.88
N ILE A 422 15.29 -11.51 4.12
CA ILE A 422 14.76 -10.25 4.66
C ILE A 422 15.37 -9.97 6.04
N ASP A 423 15.56 -11.01 6.87
CA ASP A 423 16.13 -10.88 8.20
C ASP A 423 17.57 -10.32 8.14
N GLU A 424 18.42 -10.88 7.26
CA GLU A 424 19.80 -10.38 7.08
C GLU A 424 19.85 -8.93 6.59
N VAL A 425 18.97 -8.58 5.64
CA VAL A 425 18.89 -7.21 5.12
C VAL A 425 18.37 -6.24 6.18
N ALA A 426 17.40 -6.65 7.00
CA ALA A 426 16.87 -5.84 8.09
C ALA A 426 17.91 -5.61 9.21
N GLU A 427 18.67 -6.65 9.56
CA GLU A 427 19.77 -6.53 10.54
C GLU A 427 20.88 -5.61 10.03
N GLU A 428 21.29 -5.76 8.78
CA GLU A 428 22.32 -4.89 8.17
C GLU A 428 21.83 -3.44 8.06
N ALA A 429 20.55 -3.22 7.71
CA ALA A 429 19.95 -1.89 7.70
C ALA A 429 19.98 -1.24 9.09
N ALA A 430 19.60 -1.99 10.13
CA ALA A 430 19.62 -1.50 11.51
C ALA A 430 21.07 -1.20 11.98
N ARG A 431 22.03 -2.07 11.64
CA ARG A 431 23.44 -1.87 11.98
C ARG A 431 24.00 -0.60 11.34
N ARG A 432 23.71 -0.36 10.05
CA ARG A 432 24.16 0.86 9.35
C ARG A 432 23.45 2.11 9.87
N ALA A 433 22.14 2.02 10.11
CA ALA A 433 21.36 3.11 10.66
C ALA A 433 21.84 3.52 12.05
N ARG A 434 22.31 2.55 12.88
CA ARG A 434 22.89 2.84 14.20
C ARG A 434 24.08 3.81 14.10
N ALA A 435 24.99 3.60 13.14
CA ALA A 435 26.12 4.50 12.94
C ALA A 435 25.67 5.93 12.62
N VAL A 436 24.65 6.07 11.75
CA VAL A 436 24.08 7.37 11.38
C VAL A 436 23.40 8.05 12.57
N VAL A 437 22.61 7.30 13.36
CA VAL A 437 21.90 7.82 14.54
C VAL A 437 22.92 8.26 15.61
N GLN A 438 23.93 7.47 15.89
CA GLN A 438 24.96 7.79 16.87
C GLN A 438 25.81 9.01 16.47
N GLU A 439 26.07 9.20 15.18
CA GLU A 439 26.78 10.40 14.68
C GLU A 439 25.95 11.67 14.92
N LYS A 440 24.63 11.62 14.71
CA LYS A 440 23.75 12.79 14.84
C LYS A 440 23.31 13.07 16.26
N ASN A 441 23.10 12.03 17.06
CA ASN A 441 22.64 12.15 18.45
C ASN A 441 23.36 11.13 19.37
N PRO A 442 24.61 11.42 19.76
CA PRO A 442 25.42 10.49 20.60
C PRO A 442 24.77 10.18 21.97
N GLY A 443 23.86 11.04 22.44
CA GLY A 443 23.21 10.91 23.75
C GLY A 443 21.86 10.20 23.72
N LEU A 444 21.41 9.69 22.58
CA LEU A 444 20.10 9.06 22.43
C LEU A 444 20.02 7.76 23.26
N GLN A 445 19.13 7.74 24.27
CA GLN A 445 19.03 6.64 25.24
C GLN A 445 18.59 5.31 24.59
N ASP A 446 17.68 5.35 23.61
CA ASP A 446 17.12 4.16 22.96
C ASP A 446 17.57 4.06 21.48
N SER A 447 18.88 4.24 21.31
CA SER A 447 19.52 4.28 19.98
C SER A 447 19.32 2.99 19.17
N GLU A 448 19.20 1.83 19.84
CA GLU A 448 18.98 0.52 19.21
C GLU A 448 17.61 0.44 18.54
N ARG A 449 16.55 0.78 19.29
CA ARG A 449 15.18 0.81 18.75
C ARG A 449 15.04 1.81 17.62
N VAL A 450 15.59 3.02 17.78
CA VAL A 450 15.56 4.05 16.74
C VAL A 450 16.34 3.60 15.51
N ALA A 451 17.51 2.99 15.67
CA ALA A 451 18.30 2.45 14.55
C ALA A 451 17.52 1.38 13.77
N ARG A 452 16.81 0.48 14.48
CA ARG A 452 15.93 -0.50 13.83
C ARG A 452 14.79 0.18 13.07
N GLN A 453 14.11 1.16 13.67
CA GLN A 453 13.03 1.93 13.02
C GLN A 453 13.53 2.67 11.77
N VAL A 454 14.72 3.23 11.82
CA VAL A 454 15.35 3.93 10.69
C VAL A 454 15.75 2.94 9.60
N GLY A 455 16.34 1.81 9.97
CA GLY A 455 16.72 0.75 9.03
C GLY A 455 15.51 0.15 8.28
N ILE A 456 14.49 -0.27 9.01
CA ILE A 456 13.23 -0.77 8.41
C ILE A 456 12.57 0.31 7.56
N GLY A 457 12.55 1.56 8.04
CA GLY A 457 12.01 2.70 7.29
C GLY A 457 12.73 2.92 5.97
N ALA A 458 14.06 2.80 5.94
CA ALA A 458 14.87 2.91 4.72
C ALA A 458 14.54 1.80 3.70
N LEU A 459 14.36 0.55 4.18
CA LEU A 459 13.97 -0.58 3.34
C LEU A 459 12.58 -0.35 2.73
N ARG A 460 11.57 -0.10 3.56
CA ARG A 460 10.19 0.12 3.12
C ARG A 460 10.08 1.29 2.15
N PHE A 461 10.71 2.42 2.47
CA PHE A 461 10.72 3.59 1.60
C PHE A 461 11.30 3.28 0.22
N THR A 462 12.44 2.57 0.16
CA THR A 462 13.10 2.22 -1.10
C THR A 462 12.21 1.30 -1.96
N MET A 463 11.50 0.36 -1.33
CA MET A 463 10.57 -0.53 -2.04
C MET A 463 9.34 0.20 -2.61
N LEU A 464 8.93 1.32 -1.99
CA LEU A 464 7.71 2.05 -2.34
C LEU A 464 7.94 3.30 -3.19
N LYS A 465 9.16 3.83 -3.28
CA LYS A 465 9.41 5.13 -3.93
C LYS A 465 9.15 5.16 -5.42
N ASN A 466 9.18 4.01 -6.08
CA ASN A 466 8.92 3.89 -7.51
C ASN A 466 7.57 3.23 -7.77
N GLU A 467 6.99 3.51 -8.94
CA GLU A 467 5.83 2.77 -9.43
C GLU A 467 6.08 1.25 -9.36
N ALA A 468 5.04 0.48 -9.05
CA ALA A 468 5.14 -0.97 -8.89
C ALA A 468 5.76 -1.66 -10.12
N LYS A 469 5.47 -1.18 -11.33
CA LYS A 469 5.95 -1.72 -12.62
C LYS A 469 7.40 -1.33 -12.97
N LYS A 470 8.13 -0.63 -12.11
CA LYS A 470 9.55 -0.28 -12.34
C LYS A 470 10.45 -1.20 -11.54
N VAL A 471 11.52 -1.71 -12.15
CA VAL A 471 12.59 -2.45 -11.47
C VAL A 471 13.23 -1.55 -10.40
N ILE A 472 13.53 -2.11 -9.24
CA ILE A 472 14.26 -1.42 -8.16
C ILE A 472 15.69 -1.97 -8.12
N ASP A 473 16.68 -1.07 -8.20
CA ASP A 473 18.06 -1.38 -7.81
C ASP A 473 18.29 -0.83 -6.41
N PHE A 474 18.30 -1.72 -5.41
CA PHE A 474 18.51 -1.35 -4.02
C PHE A 474 19.98 -1.06 -3.75
N ARG A 475 20.28 0.13 -3.21
CA ARG A 475 21.63 0.58 -2.85
C ARG A 475 21.66 1.12 -1.43
N TRP A 476 22.52 0.57 -0.60
CA TRP A 476 22.64 0.93 0.80
C TRP A 476 22.89 2.42 1.04
N GLU A 477 23.83 3.00 0.30
CA GLU A 477 24.21 4.40 0.42
C GLU A 477 23.02 5.34 0.18
N GLN A 478 22.21 5.06 -0.83
CA GLN A 478 21.02 5.85 -1.13
C GLN A 478 19.91 5.64 -0.12
N ALA A 479 19.65 4.39 0.28
CA ALA A 479 18.55 4.03 1.16
C ALA A 479 18.68 4.66 2.55
N LEU A 480 19.91 4.79 3.08
CA LEU A 480 20.20 5.31 4.42
C LEU A 480 20.65 6.77 4.44
N SER A 481 20.63 7.48 3.33
CA SER A 481 21.00 8.89 3.26
C SER A 481 20.06 9.75 4.12
N LEU A 482 20.62 10.71 4.86
CA LEU A 482 19.85 11.78 5.53
C LEU A 482 19.60 13.00 4.62
N GLN A 483 19.93 12.88 3.33
CA GLN A 483 19.73 13.92 2.32
C GLN A 483 19.09 13.31 1.07
N GLY A 484 18.17 14.04 0.45
CA GLY A 484 17.51 13.60 -0.77
C GLY A 484 16.42 12.55 -0.54
N ASP A 485 16.23 11.63 -1.48
CA ASP A 485 15.06 10.77 -1.64
C ASP A 485 15.14 9.48 -0.80
N SER A 486 15.08 9.61 0.51
CA SER A 486 15.20 8.48 1.44
C SER A 486 14.21 8.53 2.60
N GLY A 487 13.90 7.36 3.19
CA GLY A 487 13.10 7.25 4.40
C GLY A 487 13.70 8.00 5.58
N PRO A 488 14.99 7.81 5.90
CA PRO A 488 15.66 8.53 6.97
C PRO A 488 15.62 10.06 6.86
N TYR A 489 15.63 10.61 5.64
CA TYR A 489 15.45 12.04 5.40
C TYR A 489 14.07 12.54 5.90
N VAL A 490 13.02 11.80 5.59
CA VAL A 490 11.65 12.12 6.03
C VAL A 490 11.50 11.95 7.54
N GLN A 491 12.03 10.83 8.09
CA GLN A 491 12.02 10.57 9.53
C GLN A 491 12.78 11.67 10.32
N TYR A 492 13.91 12.13 9.80
CA TYR A 492 14.67 13.21 10.40
C TYR A 492 13.91 14.55 10.37
N ALA A 493 13.18 14.84 9.29
CA ALA A 493 12.31 16.02 9.22
C ALA A 493 11.19 15.96 10.29
N HIS A 494 10.60 14.79 10.53
CA HIS A 494 9.64 14.57 11.61
C HIS A 494 10.28 14.78 13.00
N ALA A 495 11.42 14.15 13.29
CA ALA A 495 12.12 14.26 14.57
C ALA A 495 12.51 15.72 14.89
N ARG A 496 12.89 16.50 13.86
CA ARG A 496 13.17 17.94 13.98
C ARG A 496 11.93 18.74 14.41
N ALA A 497 10.76 18.46 13.83
CA ALA A 497 9.51 19.10 14.23
C ALA A 497 9.16 18.74 15.69
N CYS A 498 9.31 17.49 16.08
CA CYS A 498 9.14 17.03 17.47
C CYS A 498 10.08 17.76 18.45
N SER A 499 11.33 17.98 18.06
CA SER A 499 12.31 18.67 18.90
C SER A 499 11.91 20.11 19.23
N ILE A 500 11.36 20.85 18.24
CA ILE A 500 10.85 22.22 18.47
C ILE A 500 9.68 22.22 19.45
N LEU A 501 8.74 21.29 19.28
CA LEU A 501 7.57 21.20 20.18
C LEU A 501 7.98 20.82 21.61
N ARG A 502 8.96 19.95 21.79
CA ARG A 502 9.52 19.65 23.11
C ARG A 502 10.21 20.85 23.74
N ALA A 503 10.99 21.61 22.97
CA ALA A 503 11.61 22.82 23.45
C ALA A 503 10.56 23.84 23.93
N ALA A 504 9.49 24.04 23.16
CA ALA A 504 8.39 24.92 23.54
C ALA A 504 7.69 24.46 24.81
N ALA A 505 7.38 23.18 24.95
CA ALA A 505 6.79 22.62 26.17
C ALA A 505 7.69 22.80 27.39
N GLY A 506 9.02 22.66 27.23
CA GLY A 506 10.02 22.96 28.27
C GLY A 506 10.04 24.44 28.73
N GLU A 507 9.60 25.36 27.88
CA GLU A 507 9.41 26.78 28.21
C GLU A 507 7.96 27.11 28.66
N GLY A 508 7.10 26.10 28.87
CA GLY A 508 5.72 26.26 29.33
C GLY A 508 4.72 26.62 28.23
N VAL A 509 5.12 26.49 26.94
CA VAL A 509 4.22 26.73 25.78
C VAL A 509 3.84 25.39 25.15
N ASP A 510 2.77 24.79 25.65
CA ASP A 510 2.18 23.60 25.02
C ASP A 510 1.23 24.00 23.86
N LEU A 511 0.66 22.98 23.18
CA LEU A 511 -0.27 23.20 22.07
C LEU A 511 -1.59 23.86 22.48
N ALA A 512 -2.03 23.72 23.74
CA ALA A 512 -3.24 24.36 24.24
C ALA A 512 -2.99 25.87 24.44
N ALA A 513 -1.87 26.23 25.07
CA ALA A 513 -1.42 27.60 25.19
C ALA A 513 -1.17 28.25 23.79
N ALA A 514 -0.56 27.50 22.87
CA ALA A 514 -0.35 27.98 21.51
C ALA A 514 -1.69 28.28 20.80
N ARG A 515 -2.71 27.40 20.94
CA ARG A 515 -4.05 27.66 20.35
C ARG A 515 -4.72 28.89 20.90
N ALA A 516 -4.55 29.19 22.20
CA ALA A 516 -5.13 30.35 22.84
C ALA A 516 -4.41 31.66 22.49
N GLY A 517 -3.09 31.61 22.25
CA GLY A 517 -2.26 32.78 22.04
C GLY A 517 -1.88 33.09 20.59
N ALA A 518 -2.23 32.22 19.62
CA ALA A 518 -1.78 32.35 18.23
C ALA A 518 -2.38 33.56 17.50
N ASP A 519 -1.51 34.35 16.89
CA ASP A 519 -1.88 35.45 15.98
C ASP A 519 -1.43 35.10 14.56
N PHE A 520 -2.34 34.53 13.78
CA PHE A 520 -2.08 34.12 12.40
C PHE A 520 -1.89 35.31 11.43
N ALA A 521 -2.32 36.52 11.81
CA ALA A 521 -2.13 37.72 10.99
C ALA A 521 -0.64 38.13 10.86
N GLN A 522 0.20 37.65 11.77
CA GLN A 522 1.65 37.88 11.72
C GLN A 522 2.40 36.94 10.78
N LEU A 523 1.75 35.91 10.24
CA LEU A 523 2.38 34.93 9.34
C LEU A 523 2.59 35.52 7.94
N GLY A 524 3.68 35.09 7.28
CA GLY A 524 4.08 35.60 5.97
C GLY A 524 3.98 34.55 4.85
N ALA A 525 4.58 34.90 3.72
CA ALA A 525 4.54 34.07 2.51
C ALA A 525 5.18 32.67 2.69
N LEU A 526 6.17 32.54 3.59
CA LEU A 526 6.85 31.25 3.83
C LEU A 526 5.92 30.25 4.52
N GLU A 527 5.15 30.71 5.52
CA GLU A 527 4.17 29.89 6.22
C GLU A 527 3.01 29.50 5.30
N VAL A 528 2.55 30.40 4.43
CA VAL A 528 1.54 30.11 3.41
C VAL A 528 2.04 29.02 2.44
N ARG A 529 3.29 29.13 1.97
CA ARG A 529 3.89 28.12 1.08
C ARG A 529 3.96 26.74 1.73
N LEU A 530 4.38 26.68 3.00
CA LEU A 530 4.39 25.43 3.76
C LEU A 530 2.96 24.87 3.94
N ALA A 531 2.01 25.72 4.32
CA ALA A 531 0.61 25.32 4.50
C ALA A 531 -0.04 24.78 3.20
N ARG A 532 0.33 25.31 2.02
CA ARG A 532 -0.13 24.80 0.72
C ARG A 532 0.28 23.34 0.52
N VAL A 533 1.52 22.99 0.83
CA VAL A 533 1.98 21.61 0.73
C VAL A 533 1.21 20.71 1.71
N LEU A 534 1.06 21.16 2.97
CA LEU A 534 0.38 20.37 4.01
C LEU A 534 -1.10 20.12 3.70
N ARG A 535 -1.78 21.08 3.09
CA ARG A 535 -3.19 20.97 2.72
C ARG A 535 -3.48 19.82 1.75
N ARG A 536 -2.51 19.47 0.89
CA ARG A 536 -2.66 18.44 -0.16
C ARG A 536 -2.78 17.00 0.39
N TYR A 537 -2.55 16.78 1.69
CA TYR A 537 -2.55 15.45 2.28
C TYR A 537 -3.78 14.60 1.92
N PRO A 538 -5.03 15.06 2.12
CA PRO A 538 -6.19 14.22 1.84
C PRO A 538 -6.32 13.86 0.35
N GLU A 539 -6.12 14.82 -0.56
CA GLU A 539 -6.21 14.56 -2.00
C GLU A 539 -5.16 13.56 -2.48
N VAL A 540 -3.93 13.66 -1.95
CA VAL A 540 -2.86 12.71 -2.31
C VAL A 540 -3.21 11.32 -1.83
N VAL A 541 -3.73 11.17 -0.62
CA VAL A 541 -4.13 9.86 -0.08
C VAL A 541 -5.30 9.27 -0.86
N GLU A 542 -6.31 10.08 -1.19
CA GLU A 542 -7.46 9.68 -2.03
C GLU A 542 -7.02 9.25 -3.44
N GLN A 543 -6.13 10.00 -4.07
CA GLN A 543 -5.57 9.66 -5.38
C GLN A 543 -4.72 8.39 -5.34
N ALA A 544 -3.89 8.24 -4.31
CA ALA A 544 -3.07 7.04 -4.12
C ALA A 544 -3.92 5.80 -3.87
N ALA A 545 -5.03 5.92 -3.12
CA ALA A 545 -6.00 4.85 -2.92
C ALA A 545 -6.67 4.45 -4.24
N ALA A 546 -7.23 5.42 -4.98
CA ALA A 546 -7.93 5.17 -6.25
C ALA A 546 -7.02 4.60 -7.35
N ALA A 547 -5.73 4.98 -7.35
CA ALA A 547 -4.75 4.50 -8.32
C ALA A 547 -3.98 3.25 -7.86
N LEU A 548 -4.18 2.77 -6.64
CA LEU A 548 -3.36 1.72 -5.99
C LEU A 548 -1.86 2.04 -6.08
N ALA A 549 -1.48 3.27 -5.76
CA ALA A 549 -0.19 3.87 -6.08
C ALA A 549 0.54 4.44 -4.84
N PRO A 550 1.06 3.60 -3.92
CA PRO A 550 1.77 4.05 -2.71
C PRO A 550 2.94 4.99 -2.98
N HIS A 551 3.58 4.94 -4.16
CA HIS A 551 4.66 5.85 -4.53
C HIS A 551 4.24 7.33 -4.55
N GLN A 552 2.95 7.64 -4.75
CA GLN A 552 2.43 9.01 -4.66
C GLN A 552 2.49 9.54 -3.22
N VAL A 553 2.21 8.67 -2.24
CA VAL A 553 2.36 8.99 -0.81
C VAL A 553 3.83 9.20 -0.44
N VAL A 554 4.73 8.38 -1.01
CA VAL A 554 6.19 8.56 -0.84
C VAL A 554 6.65 9.91 -1.39
N GLN A 555 6.22 10.27 -2.59
CA GLN A 555 6.56 11.57 -3.19
C GLN A 555 6.04 12.72 -2.34
N TYR A 556 4.81 12.62 -1.86
CA TYR A 556 4.26 13.65 -0.98
C TYR A 556 5.01 13.76 0.35
N ALA A 557 5.47 12.65 0.95
CA ALA A 557 6.32 12.68 2.14
C ALA A 557 7.61 13.48 1.90
N LEU A 558 8.22 13.30 0.73
CA LEU A 558 9.40 14.06 0.30
C LEU A 558 9.08 15.56 0.08
N ASP A 559 7.95 15.87 -0.54
CA ASP A 559 7.51 17.24 -0.76
C ASP A 559 7.34 17.98 0.57
N VAL A 560 6.68 17.35 1.56
CA VAL A 560 6.50 17.91 2.91
C VAL A 560 7.84 18.08 3.62
N ALA A 561 8.70 17.04 3.61
CA ALA A 561 10.01 17.11 4.26
C ALA A 561 10.90 18.21 3.63
N THR A 562 10.86 18.35 2.31
CA THR A 562 11.61 19.37 1.57
C THR A 562 11.09 20.77 1.87
N ALA A 563 9.77 21.00 1.83
CA ALA A 563 9.17 22.28 2.17
C ALA A 563 9.46 22.66 3.61
N TRP A 564 9.35 21.70 4.55
CA TRP A 564 9.69 21.90 5.95
C TRP A 564 11.17 22.23 6.17
N ASN A 565 12.09 21.50 5.56
CA ASN A 565 13.52 21.75 5.69
C ASN A 565 13.91 23.10 5.06
N SER A 566 13.29 23.50 3.96
CA SER A 566 13.46 24.81 3.34
C SER A 566 12.98 25.92 4.26
N TYR A 567 11.80 25.78 4.86
CA TYR A 567 11.29 26.71 5.86
C TYR A 567 12.20 26.79 7.08
N TYR A 568 12.57 25.67 7.67
CA TYR A 568 13.40 25.62 8.88
C TYR A 568 14.78 26.27 8.71
N ASN A 569 15.40 26.11 7.53
CA ASN A 569 16.73 26.63 7.23
C ASN A 569 16.72 28.01 6.54
N HIS A 570 15.53 28.62 6.38
CA HIS A 570 15.39 29.89 5.68
C HIS A 570 16.16 31.01 6.39
N LYS A 571 16.77 31.87 5.58
CA LYS A 571 17.50 33.05 6.03
C LYS A 571 17.03 34.29 5.25
N ASP A 572 16.92 35.40 5.93
CA ASP A 572 16.63 36.68 5.32
C ASP A 572 17.77 37.17 4.39
N ALA A 573 17.58 38.29 3.73
CA ALA A 573 18.57 38.90 2.85
C ALA A 573 19.90 39.28 3.56
N SER A 574 19.91 39.37 4.91
CA SER A 574 21.10 39.60 5.72
C SER A 574 21.79 38.27 6.16
N GLY A 575 21.26 37.12 5.77
CA GLY A 575 21.76 35.80 6.14
C GLY A 575 21.34 35.33 7.55
N ARG A 576 20.40 36.05 8.21
CA ARG A 576 19.90 35.67 9.53
C ARG A 576 18.69 34.74 9.40
N PRO A 577 18.60 33.66 10.23
CA PRO A 577 17.40 32.84 10.27
C PRO A 577 16.18 33.66 10.69
N ASP A 578 15.14 33.72 9.86
CA ASP A 578 13.91 34.49 10.08
C ASP A 578 12.67 33.62 10.40
N THR A 579 12.80 32.31 10.32
CA THR A 579 11.73 31.35 10.64
C THR A 579 11.95 30.62 11.98
N GLN A 580 12.85 31.15 12.84
CA GLN A 580 13.14 30.55 14.16
C GLN A 580 11.93 30.66 15.09
N VAL A 581 11.20 29.55 15.25
CA VAL A 581 9.95 29.47 16.01
C VAL A 581 10.13 29.98 17.45
N MET A 582 11.09 29.43 18.19
CA MET A 582 11.32 29.76 19.61
C MET A 582 11.82 31.18 19.87
N ARG A 583 12.36 31.86 18.86
CA ARG A 583 12.82 33.25 18.95
C ARG A 583 11.82 34.26 18.42
N SER A 584 10.66 33.82 17.94
CA SER A 584 9.56 34.70 17.49
C SER A 584 8.90 35.41 18.66
N GLY A 585 8.35 36.59 18.41
CA GLY A 585 7.52 37.29 19.39
C GLY A 585 6.24 36.52 19.73
N ALA A 586 5.59 36.91 20.83
CA ALA A 586 4.31 36.35 21.25
C ALA A 586 3.26 36.51 20.14
N GLY A 587 2.36 35.55 20.02
CA GLY A 587 1.38 35.45 18.95
C GLY A 587 1.96 34.77 17.71
N LEU A 588 3.05 35.28 17.15
CA LEU A 588 3.75 34.67 16.02
C LEU A 588 4.37 33.31 16.39
N ARG A 589 5.01 33.20 17.55
CA ARG A 589 5.57 31.95 18.05
C ARG A 589 4.49 30.89 18.17
N GLU A 590 3.37 31.23 18.77
CA GLU A 590 2.23 30.32 18.98
C GLU A 590 1.64 29.87 17.63
N ALA A 591 1.43 30.76 16.68
CA ALA A 591 0.96 30.43 15.34
C ALA A 591 1.93 29.50 14.59
N ARG A 592 3.24 29.77 14.68
CA ARG A 592 4.30 28.93 14.10
C ARG A 592 4.35 27.55 14.77
N LEU A 593 4.17 27.43 16.10
CA LEU A 593 4.12 26.15 16.80
C LEU A 593 2.96 25.27 16.31
N LEU A 594 1.79 25.84 16.05
CA LEU A 594 0.65 25.12 15.48
C LEU A 594 0.94 24.61 14.06
N LEU A 595 1.62 25.41 13.24
CA LEU A 595 2.06 24.99 11.92
C LEU A 595 3.10 23.87 12.00
N VAL A 596 4.07 23.95 12.94
CA VAL A 596 5.05 22.88 13.21
C VAL A 596 4.37 21.60 13.66
N ASP A 597 3.37 21.68 14.54
CA ASP A 597 2.59 20.49 14.93
C ASP A 597 1.86 19.88 13.72
N ARG A 598 1.33 20.70 12.82
CA ARG A 598 0.74 20.20 11.58
C ARG A 598 1.75 19.50 10.68
N VAL A 599 2.98 20.03 10.55
CA VAL A 599 4.08 19.36 9.84
C VAL A 599 4.38 17.99 10.47
N ARG A 600 4.57 17.95 11.79
CA ARG A 600 4.82 16.72 12.55
C ARG A 600 3.71 15.69 12.31
N ALA A 601 2.45 16.10 12.47
CA ALA A 601 1.30 15.21 12.30
C ALA A 601 1.18 14.69 10.86
N THR A 602 1.39 15.55 9.86
CA THR A 602 1.33 15.16 8.44
C THR A 602 2.45 14.17 8.09
N LEU A 603 3.70 14.42 8.53
CA LEU A 603 4.82 13.50 8.31
C LEU A 603 4.58 12.16 9.01
N ALA A 604 4.11 12.17 10.27
CA ALA A 604 3.79 10.94 11.00
C ALA A 604 2.68 10.12 10.32
N ALA A 605 1.59 10.79 9.90
CA ALA A 605 0.50 10.14 9.17
C ALA A 605 0.98 9.55 7.84
N THR A 606 1.73 10.31 7.06
CA THR A 606 2.27 9.87 5.77
C THR A 606 3.23 8.68 5.92
N LEU A 607 4.15 8.72 6.88
CA LEU A 607 5.03 7.60 7.20
C LEU A 607 4.23 6.37 7.66
N GLY A 608 3.19 6.56 8.49
CA GLY A 608 2.31 5.49 8.94
C GLY A 608 1.57 4.78 7.81
N LEU A 609 1.13 5.51 6.77
CA LEU A 609 0.54 4.92 5.56
C LEU A 609 1.53 4.03 4.79
N LEU A 610 2.81 4.33 4.88
CA LEU A 610 3.88 3.53 4.29
C LEU A 610 4.38 2.40 5.21
N GLY A 611 3.80 2.26 6.42
CA GLY A 611 4.26 1.34 7.46
C GLY A 611 5.65 1.70 8.00
N ILE A 612 6.03 2.96 7.95
CA ILE A 612 7.32 3.48 8.42
C ILE A 612 7.12 4.19 9.76
N ALA A 613 7.88 3.80 10.75
CA ALA A 613 7.86 4.46 12.05
C ALA A 613 8.32 5.92 11.94
N ALA A 614 7.69 6.80 12.74
CA ALA A 614 8.02 8.21 12.84
C ALA A 614 8.66 8.51 14.21
N PRO A 615 9.98 8.23 14.39
CA PRO A 615 10.64 8.46 15.66
C PRO A 615 10.61 9.95 16.04
N ALA A 616 10.36 10.22 17.32
CA ALA A 616 10.34 11.60 17.81
C ALA A 616 11.76 12.17 17.99
N GLU A 617 12.76 11.30 18.04
CA GLU A 617 14.20 11.62 18.18
C GLU A 617 15.02 10.72 17.26
N MET A 618 16.05 11.29 16.68
CA MET A 618 17.03 10.60 15.84
C MET A 618 18.43 11.13 16.13
#